data_cd7b96a4de0d753c4d97fa07a04e64b3
#
_entry.id   cd7b96a4de0d753c4d97fa07a04e64b3
#
_cell.length_a   1.000
_cell.length_b   1.000
_cell.length_c   1.000
_cell.angle_alpha   90.00
_cell.angle_beta   90.00
_cell.angle_gamma   90.00
#
_symmetry.space_group_name_H-M   'P 1'
#
loop_
_entity.id
_entity.type
_entity.pdbx_description
1 polymer ?
#
loop_
_entity_poly.entity_id
_entity_poly.type
_entity_poly.pdbx_seq_one_letter_code
_entity_poly.pdbx_strand_id
1 'polypeptide(L)'
;MAIFSISQSESGQKQLSLQSPVDLSHIDTYDCATKEDIAQVMTNAKIAQAQWKKTSLKDRAALIHRVADVVIQQQDLIMEVVMRETGKPIQEAMSMEVFSAVDSLVFYANRAEKWLSNKKIKMHGPMKFLKKTIITYKPRGVVAVITPWNGPFILSINPVIQAILCGNSVVVKPSEVTPMSGAL
;
A
#
# COMPACT_ATOMS: atom_id res chain seq x y z
N MET A 1 -16.29 -21.84 8.65
CA MET A 1 -15.45 -22.72 7.84
C MET A 1 -14.22 -21.93 7.43
N ALA A 2 -13.00 -22.47 7.55
CA ALA A 2 -11.79 -21.72 7.21
C ALA A 2 -11.65 -21.67 5.68
N ILE A 3 -11.43 -20.48 5.12
CA ILE A 3 -11.21 -20.23 3.69
C ILE A 3 -9.72 -20.25 3.32
N PHE A 4 -8.87 -20.60 4.27
CA PHE A 4 -7.45 -20.86 4.04
C PHE A 4 -6.95 -21.95 4.98
N SER A 5 -5.86 -22.60 4.62
CA SER A 5 -5.13 -23.53 5.45
C SER A 5 -3.63 -23.29 5.36
N ILE A 6 -2.92 -23.59 6.45
CA ILE A 6 -1.46 -23.54 6.48
C ILE A 6 -0.94 -24.99 6.59
N SER A 7 -0.11 -25.38 5.64
CA SER A 7 0.55 -26.69 5.57
C SER A 7 2.07 -26.53 5.51
N GLN A 8 2.80 -27.63 5.45
CA GLN A 8 4.22 -27.65 5.12
C GLN A 8 4.42 -28.31 3.76
N SER A 9 5.28 -27.74 2.93
CA SER A 9 5.72 -28.34 1.70
C SER A 9 6.66 -29.53 1.98
N GLU A 10 6.99 -30.29 0.96
CA GLU A 10 7.99 -31.37 1.05
C GLU A 10 9.37 -30.87 1.52
N SER A 11 9.70 -29.60 1.23
CA SER A 11 10.92 -28.91 1.68
C SER A 11 10.83 -28.40 3.13
N GLY A 12 9.69 -28.56 3.81
CA GLY A 12 9.46 -28.06 5.17
C GLY A 12 9.06 -26.58 5.26
N GLN A 13 8.94 -25.87 4.13
CA GLN A 13 8.47 -24.47 4.11
C GLN A 13 6.97 -24.42 4.36
N LYS A 14 6.52 -23.42 5.13
CA LYS A 14 5.08 -23.19 5.34
C LYS A 14 4.43 -22.69 4.06
N GLN A 15 3.29 -23.26 3.74
CA GLN A 15 2.47 -22.88 2.58
C GLN A 15 1.09 -22.45 3.04
N LEU A 16 0.57 -21.43 2.38
CA LEU A 16 -0.79 -20.90 2.53
C LEU A 16 -1.61 -21.35 1.32
N SER A 17 -2.59 -22.21 1.51
CA SER A 17 -3.55 -22.63 0.50
C SER A 17 -4.87 -21.87 0.68
N LEU A 18 -5.39 -21.29 -0.40
CA LEU A 18 -6.59 -20.47 -0.43
C LEU A 18 -7.74 -21.19 -1.09
N GLN A 19 -8.94 -20.94 -0.57
CA GLN A 19 -10.20 -21.44 -1.12
C GLN A 19 -11.19 -20.27 -1.29
N SER A 20 -11.96 -20.33 -2.37
CA SER A 20 -13.04 -19.38 -2.61
C SER A 20 -14.10 -19.49 -1.51
N PRO A 21 -14.55 -18.35 -0.94
CA PRO A 21 -15.63 -18.36 0.05
C PRO A 21 -16.99 -18.70 -0.56
N VAL A 22 -17.11 -18.69 -1.90
CA VAL A 22 -18.37 -18.92 -2.62
C VAL A 22 -18.67 -20.42 -2.75
N ASP A 23 -17.68 -21.19 -3.20
CA ASP A 23 -17.86 -22.60 -3.57
C ASP A 23 -16.78 -23.53 -3.00
N LEU A 24 -15.84 -22.97 -2.22
CA LEU A 24 -14.71 -23.68 -1.61
C LEU A 24 -13.72 -24.28 -2.62
N SER A 25 -13.82 -23.89 -3.90
CA SER A 25 -12.83 -24.26 -4.89
C SER A 25 -11.46 -23.72 -4.53
N HIS A 26 -10.42 -24.47 -4.86
CA HIS A 26 -9.04 -24.02 -4.65
C HIS A 26 -8.72 -22.82 -5.54
N ILE A 27 -8.18 -21.76 -4.95
CA ILE A 27 -7.76 -20.55 -5.67
C ILE A 27 -6.28 -20.66 -6.04
N ASP A 28 -5.41 -20.74 -5.02
CA ASP A 28 -3.95 -20.76 -5.21
C ASP A 28 -3.24 -21.23 -3.94
N THR A 29 -1.92 -21.49 -4.04
CA THR A 29 -1.06 -21.86 -2.91
C THR A 29 0.22 -21.02 -2.95
N TYR A 30 0.57 -20.39 -1.84
CA TYR A 30 1.71 -19.50 -1.68
C TYR A 30 2.68 -20.01 -0.63
N ASP A 31 3.97 -19.91 -0.92
CA ASP A 31 5.01 -20.11 0.09
C ASP A 31 5.00 -18.93 1.07
N CYS A 32 4.98 -19.23 2.37
CA CYS A 32 5.11 -18.20 3.39
C CYS A 32 6.55 -17.68 3.44
N ALA A 33 6.72 -16.38 3.57
CA ALA A 33 8.03 -15.76 3.69
C ALA A 33 8.79 -16.29 4.92
N THR A 34 10.06 -16.60 4.74
CA THR A 34 10.99 -16.98 5.81
C THR A 34 11.51 -15.75 6.57
N LYS A 35 12.24 -15.95 7.65
CA LYS A 35 12.92 -14.84 8.36
C LYS A 35 13.99 -14.21 7.49
N GLU A 36 14.66 -15.01 6.70
CA GLU A 36 15.69 -14.60 5.75
C GLU A 36 15.13 -13.74 4.63
N ASP A 37 13.97 -14.12 4.06
CA ASP A 37 13.25 -13.32 3.06
C ASP A 37 12.86 -11.94 3.64
N ILE A 38 12.32 -11.92 4.85
CA ILE A 38 11.94 -10.67 5.53
C ILE A 38 13.17 -9.79 5.75
N ALA A 39 14.30 -10.34 6.18
CA ALA A 39 15.53 -9.59 6.38
C ALA A 39 16.05 -9.00 5.07
N GLN A 40 15.98 -9.76 3.97
CA GLN A 40 16.37 -9.30 2.63
C GLN A 40 15.45 -8.19 2.12
N VAL A 41 14.12 -8.36 2.24
CA VAL A 41 13.13 -7.35 1.86
C VAL A 41 13.35 -6.05 2.64
N MET A 42 13.60 -6.14 3.95
CA MET A 42 13.89 -4.96 4.79
C MET A 42 15.18 -4.26 4.37
N THR A 43 16.20 -5.00 3.97
CA THR A 43 17.47 -4.44 3.47
C THR A 43 17.24 -3.71 2.15
N ASN A 44 16.54 -4.33 1.20
CA ASN A 44 16.20 -3.73 -0.09
C ASN A 44 15.33 -2.48 0.08
N ALA A 45 14.35 -2.52 0.99
CA ALA A 45 13.50 -1.38 1.29
C ALA A 45 14.27 -0.18 1.85
N LYS A 46 15.28 -0.39 2.70
CA LYS A 46 16.18 0.67 3.21
C LYS A 46 17.00 1.29 2.08
N ILE A 47 17.55 0.48 1.17
CA ILE A 47 18.33 0.96 0.02
C ILE A 47 17.43 1.79 -0.90
N ALA A 48 16.24 1.27 -1.24
CA ALA A 48 15.28 1.97 -2.08
C ALA A 48 14.85 3.31 -1.45
N GLN A 49 14.59 3.35 -0.14
CA GLN A 49 14.20 4.56 0.58
C GLN A 49 15.29 5.64 0.52
N ALA A 50 16.56 5.24 0.62
CA ALA A 50 17.68 6.17 0.56
C ALA A 50 17.74 6.92 -0.79
N GLN A 51 17.27 6.31 -1.88
CA GLN A 51 17.12 6.96 -3.18
C GLN A 51 15.79 7.70 -3.30
N TRP A 52 14.68 7.05 -2.91
CA TRP A 52 13.34 7.59 -3.06
C TRP A 52 13.15 8.92 -2.32
N LYS A 53 13.70 9.07 -1.12
CA LYS A 53 13.61 10.34 -0.35
C LYS A 53 14.23 11.54 -1.07
N LYS A 54 15.10 11.33 -2.08
CA LYS A 54 15.71 12.41 -2.88
C LYS A 54 14.79 12.89 -4.01
N THR A 55 13.78 12.09 -4.38
CA THR A 55 12.79 12.42 -5.41
C THR A 55 11.95 13.59 -4.92
N SER A 56 11.70 14.57 -5.78
CA SER A 56 10.88 15.72 -5.44
C SER A 56 9.44 15.33 -5.10
N LEU A 57 8.78 16.14 -4.29
CA LEU A 57 7.38 15.89 -3.93
C LEU A 57 6.46 15.90 -5.16
N LYS A 58 6.77 16.79 -6.13
CA LYS A 58 6.06 16.90 -7.42
C LYS A 58 6.19 15.60 -8.23
N ASP A 59 7.40 15.03 -8.32
CA ASP A 59 7.63 13.79 -9.08
C ASP A 59 6.97 12.59 -8.41
N ARG A 60 6.96 12.57 -7.06
CA ARG A 60 6.24 11.55 -6.30
C ARG A 60 4.73 11.63 -6.56
N ALA A 61 4.16 12.83 -6.53
CA ALA A 61 2.74 13.04 -6.86
C ALA A 61 2.42 12.63 -8.30
N ALA A 62 3.30 12.97 -9.26
CA ALA A 62 3.13 12.57 -10.66
C ALA A 62 3.19 11.03 -10.83
N LEU A 63 4.02 10.33 -10.05
CA LEU A 63 4.00 8.87 -10.04
C LEU A 63 2.65 8.32 -9.57
N ILE A 64 2.09 8.88 -8.49
CA ILE A 64 0.80 8.40 -7.97
C ILE A 64 -0.33 8.63 -8.98
N HIS A 65 -0.32 9.71 -9.76
CA HIS A 65 -1.27 9.88 -10.86
C HIS A 65 -1.14 8.78 -11.90
N ARG A 66 0.08 8.41 -12.30
CA ARG A 66 0.28 7.27 -13.22
C ARG A 66 -0.20 5.95 -12.62
N VAL A 67 -0.04 5.75 -11.31
CA VAL A 67 -0.60 4.56 -10.64
C VAL A 67 -2.13 4.57 -10.72
N ALA A 68 -2.79 5.72 -10.57
CA ALA A 68 -4.25 5.82 -10.75
C ALA A 68 -4.68 5.43 -12.18
N ASP A 69 -3.93 5.87 -13.21
CA ASP A 69 -4.18 5.46 -14.60
C ASP A 69 -4.04 3.94 -14.79
N VAL A 70 -3.02 3.32 -14.17
CA VAL A 70 -2.82 1.87 -14.21
C VAL A 70 -3.96 1.12 -13.51
N VAL A 71 -4.43 1.60 -12.36
CA VAL A 71 -5.58 1.01 -11.64
C VAL A 71 -6.83 1.04 -12.52
N ILE A 72 -7.08 2.14 -13.24
CA ILE A 72 -8.20 2.25 -14.18
C ILE A 72 -8.05 1.26 -15.34
N GLN A 73 -6.84 1.15 -15.91
CA GLN A 73 -6.56 0.23 -17.01
C GLN A 73 -6.68 -1.24 -16.61
N GLN A 74 -6.38 -1.56 -15.36
CA GLN A 74 -6.39 -2.93 -14.82
C GLN A 74 -7.64 -3.24 -13.98
N GLN A 75 -8.67 -2.39 -14.03
CA GLN A 75 -9.85 -2.50 -13.17
C GLN A 75 -10.52 -3.86 -13.23
N ASP A 76 -10.63 -4.45 -14.43
CA ASP A 76 -11.30 -5.74 -14.61
C ASP A 76 -10.52 -6.87 -13.91
N LEU A 77 -9.20 -6.89 -14.05
CA LEU A 77 -8.33 -7.83 -13.33
C LEU A 77 -8.43 -7.66 -11.81
N ILE A 78 -8.41 -6.41 -11.33
CA ILE A 78 -8.50 -6.11 -9.90
C ILE A 78 -9.85 -6.62 -9.36
N MET A 79 -10.95 -6.32 -10.06
CA MET A 79 -12.28 -6.80 -9.66
C MET A 79 -12.36 -8.33 -9.66
N GLU A 80 -11.85 -8.99 -10.69
CA GLU A 80 -11.84 -10.45 -10.79
C GLU A 80 -11.11 -11.08 -9.57
N VAL A 81 -9.92 -10.61 -9.26
CA VAL A 81 -9.13 -11.11 -8.12
C VAL A 81 -9.85 -10.87 -6.81
N VAL A 82 -10.37 -9.66 -6.58
CA VAL A 82 -11.12 -9.32 -5.37
C VAL A 82 -12.36 -10.19 -5.21
N MET A 83 -13.15 -10.35 -6.27
CA MET A 83 -14.37 -11.17 -6.26
C MET A 83 -14.05 -12.64 -5.96
N ARG A 84 -12.98 -13.16 -6.54
CA ARG A 84 -12.54 -14.54 -6.36
C ARG A 84 -12.12 -14.84 -4.92
N GLU A 85 -11.39 -13.92 -4.27
CA GLU A 85 -10.94 -14.11 -2.89
C GLU A 85 -11.99 -13.76 -1.84
N THR A 86 -12.88 -12.81 -2.12
CA THR A 86 -13.80 -12.26 -1.10
C THR A 86 -15.25 -12.70 -1.28
N GLY A 87 -15.63 -13.16 -2.45
CA GLY A 87 -17.03 -13.43 -2.81
C GLY A 87 -17.88 -12.17 -3.01
N LYS A 88 -17.26 -10.97 -3.05
CA LYS A 88 -18.00 -9.72 -3.28
C LYS A 88 -18.66 -9.71 -4.65
N PRO A 89 -19.87 -9.14 -4.77
CA PRO A 89 -20.46 -8.87 -6.08
C PRO A 89 -19.68 -7.78 -6.83
N ILE A 90 -19.77 -7.80 -8.16
CA ILE A 90 -19.02 -6.90 -9.03
C ILE A 90 -19.23 -5.41 -8.70
N GLN A 91 -20.44 -5.03 -8.28
CA GLN A 91 -20.76 -3.65 -7.92
C GLN A 91 -20.00 -3.20 -6.66
N GLU A 92 -19.81 -4.09 -5.69
CA GLU A 92 -19.01 -3.80 -4.49
C GLU A 92 -17.52 -3.78 -4.83
N ALA A 93 -17.02 -4.71 -5.63
CA ALA A 93 -15.63 -4.72 -6.08
C ALA A 93 -15.30 -3.43 -6.83
N MET A 94 -16.17 -2.97 -7.73
CA MET A 94 -15.98 -1.71 -8.44
C MET A 94 -16.03 -0.51 -7.48
N SER A 95 -17.08 -0.36 -6.69
CA SER A 95 -17.31 0.87 -5.91
C SER A 95 -16.41 0.99 -4.69
N MET A 96 -16.21 -0.11 -3.95
CA MET A 96 -15.49 -0.09 -2.68
C MET A 96 -13.98 -0.30 -2.83
N GLU A 97 -13.54 -1.00 -3.88
CA GLU A 97 -12.12 -1.29 -4.07
C GLU A 97 -11.51 -0.40 -5.17
N VAL A 98 -12.00 -0.50 -6.42
CA VAL A 98 -11.39 0.20 -7.55
C VAL A 98 -11.67 1.69 -7.52
N PHE A 99 -12.93 2.11 -7.47
CA PHE A 99 -13.30 3.52 -7.47
C PHE A 99 -12.70 4.25 -6.27
N SER A 100 -12.83 3.67 -5.07
CA SER A 100 -12.26 4.25 -3.83
C SER A 100 -10.74 4.35 -3.87
N ALA A 101 -10.05 3.40 -4.52
CA ALA A 101 -8.60 3.46 -4.71
C ALA A 101 -8.21 4.60 -5.64
N VAL A 102 -8.85 4.72 -6.81
CA VAL A 102 -8.58 5.80 -7.77
C VAL A 102 -8.85 7.16 -7.14
N ASP A 103 -9.97 7.34 -6.47
CA ASP A 103 -10.31 8.58 -5.77
C ASP A 103 -9.23 8.96 -4.74
N SER A 104 -8.82 8.00 -3.91
CA SER A 104 -7.76 8.21 -2.92
C SER A 104 -6.42 8.58 -3.56
N LEU A 105 -6.00 7.88 -4.62
CA LEU A 105 -4.77 8.16 -5.37
C LEU A 105 -4.75 9.60 -5.86
N VAL A 106 -5.79 10.01 -6.57
CA VAL A 106 -5.92 11.36 -7.13
C VAL A 106 -6.02 12.41 -6.00
N PHE A 107 -6.80 12.12 -4.95
CA PHE A 107 -6.97 13.03 -3.82
C PHE A 107 -5.64 13.33 -3.11
N TYR A 108 -4.86 12.32 -2.76
CA TYR A 108 -3.58 12.50 -2.06
C TYR A 108 -2.51 13.10 -2.96
N ALA A 109 -2.43 12.69 -4.24
CA ALA A 109 -1.48 13.24 -5.20
C ALA A 109 -1.69 14.75 -5.39
N ASN A 110 -2.94 15.20 -5.59
CA ASN A 110 -3.28 16.60 -5.77
C ASN A 110 -3.00 17.48 -4.53
N ARG A 111 -2.96 16.90 -3.34
CA ARG A 111 -2.78 17.63 -2.08
C ARG A 111 -1.39 17.50 -1.45
N ALA A 112 -0.57 16.60 -1.95
CA ALA A 112 0.73 16.28 -1.38
C ALA A 112 1.61 17.52 -1.22
N GLU A 113 1.73 18.36 -2.26
CA GLU A 113 2.54 19.58 -2.20
C GLU A 113 2.04 20.55 -1.13
N LYS A 114 0.72 20.78 -1.06
CA LYS A 114 0.13 21.67 -0.06
C LYS A 114 0.34 21.19 1.36
N TRP A 115 0.27 19.87 1.59
CA TRP A 115 0.32 19.32 2.95
C TRP A 115 1.74 19.09 3.45
N LEU A 116 2.64 18.66 2.58
CA LEU A 116 4.00 18.23 2.93
C LEU A 116 5.07 19.29 2.66
N SER A 117 4.72 20.42 2.03
CA SER A 117 5.65 21.54 1.87
C SER A 117 6.01 22.19 3.20
N ASN A 118 7.19 22.80 3.26
CA ASN A 118 7.65 23.51 4.42
C ASN A 118 6.69 24.68 4.78
N LYS A 119 6.27 24.75 6.02
CA LYS A 119 5.35 25.79 6.52
C LYS A 119 6.11 26.77 7.40
N LYS A 120 6.11 28.04 7.03
CA LYS A 120 6.62 29.13 7.86
C LYS A 120 5.59 29.46 8.94
N ILE A 121 6.01 29.47 10.20
CA ILE A 121 5.20 29.90 11.33
C ILE A 121 5.52 31.35 11.65
N LYS A 122 4.47 32.18 11.74
CA LYS A 122 4.63 33.56 12.20
C LYS A 122 5.00 33.59 13.67
N MET A 123 6.15 34.16 13.95
CA MET A 123 6.59 34.37 15.35
C MET A 123 5.96 35.63 15.93
N HIS A 124 5.71 35.64 17.22
CA HIS A 124 5.24 36.77 17.99
C HIS A 124 6.41 37.50 18.67
N GLY A 125 6.21 38.82 18.95
CA GLY A 125 7.20 39.64 19.69
C GLY A 125 8.46 40.02 18.90
N PRO A 126 9.49 40.59 19.58
CA PRO A 126 10.71 41.10 18.94
C PRO A 126 11.53 40.04 18.22
N MET A 127 11.44 38.78 18.66
CA MET A 127 12.17 37.67 18.07
C MET A 127 11.78 37.39 16.61
N LYS A 128 10.61 37.86 16.11
CA LYS A 128 10.18 37.74 14.71
C LYS A 128 11.16 38.39 13.73
N PHE A 129 11.95 39.37 14.16
CA PHE A 129 12.92 40.04 13.31
C PHE A 129 14.28 39.31 13.26
N LEU A 130 14.57 38.44 14.25
CA LEU A 130 15.85 37.76 14.39
C LEU A 130 15.80 36.30 14.03
N LYS A 131 14.63 35.65 14.12
CA LYS A 131 14.46 34.19 13.92
C LYS A 131 13.32 33.86 12.97
N LYS A 132 13.43 32.70 12.28
CA LYS A 132 12.40 32.12 11.45
C LYS A 132 12.08 30.73 11.98
N THR A 133 10.79 30.41 12.14
CA THR A 133 10.33 29.07 12.49
C THR A 133 9.75 28.40 11.26
N ILE A 134 10.21 27.19 10.95
CA ILE A 134 9.77 26.40 9.79
C ILE A 134 9.43 25.00 10.27
N ILE A 135 8.23 24.53 9.90
CA ILE A 135 7.85 23.12 10.03
C ILE A 135 8.29 22.40 8.76
N THR A 136 9.08 21.36 8.92
CA THR A 136 9.56 20.50 7.82
C THR A 136 9.15 19.07 8.08
N TYR A 137 8.57 18.41 7.09
CA TYR A 137 8.23 16.99 7.13
C TYR A 137 9.41 16.17 6.59
N LYS A 138 9.75 15.09 7.27
CA LYS A 138 10.83 14.18 6.86
C LYS A 138 10.32 12.74 6.80
N PRO A 139 10.74 11.94 5.82
CA PRO A 139 10.43 10.52 5.78
C PRO A 139 10.90 9.80 7.05
N ARG A 140 10.13 8.83 7.51
CA ARG A 140 10.49 7.96 8.64
C ARG A 140 11.45 6.85 8.25
N GLY A 141 11.43 6.42 6.98
CA GLY A 141 12.26 5.35 6.47
C GLY A 141 11.46 4.26 5.79
N VAL A 142 11.46 3.05 6.34
CA VAL A 142 10.64 1.94 5.88
C VAL A 142 9.36 1.87 6.71
N VAL A 143 8.22 1.79 6.06
CA VAL A 143 6.90 1.63 6.67
C VAL A 143 6.40 0.22 6.42
N ALA A 144 6.03 -0.50 7.48
CA ALA A 144 5.32 -1.77 7.36
C ALA A 144 3.82 -1.50 7.29
N VAL A 145 3.17 -2.07 6.27
CA VAL A 145 1.72 -2.00 6.07
C VAL A 145 1.16 -3.41 6.21
N ILE A 146 0.37 -3.65 7.26
CA ILE A 146 -0.28 -4.93 7.54
C ILE A 146 -1.77 -4.71 7.33
N THR A 147 -2.36 -5.41 6.35
CA THR A 147 -3.69 -5.09 5.85
C THR A 147 -4.72 -6.16 6.19
N PRO A 148 -5.99 -5.75 6.39
CA PRO A 148 -7.08 -6.68 6.64
C PRO A 148 -7.64 -7.27 5.34
N TRP A 149 -8.58 -8.19 5.48
CA TRP A 149 -9.19 -8.94 4.37
C TRP A 149 -10.47 -8.31 3.80
N ASN A 150 -11.13 -7.41 4.53
CA ASN A 150 -12.48 -6.92 4.18
C ASN A 150 -12.51 -5.86 3.08
N GLY A 151 -11.42 -5.16 2.86
CA GLY A 151 -11.21 -4.22 1.76
C GLY A 151 -9.79 -4.40 1.22
N PRO A 152 -9.47 -5.58 0.66
CA PRO A 152 -8.08 -6.02 0.55
C PRO A 152 -7.25 -5.14 -0.38
N PHE A 153 -7.81 -4.66 -1.48
CA PHE A 153 -7.10 -3.78 -2.42
C PHE A 153 -7.02 -2.35 -1.89
N ILE A 154 -8.16 -1.73 -1.56
CA ILE A 154 -8.18 -0.33 -1.10
C ILE A 154 -7.41 -0.12 0.21
N LEU A 155 -7.55 -1.04 1.17
CA LEU A 155 -6.87 -0.94 2.46
C LEU A 155 -5.38 -1.31 2.38
N SER A 156 -4.93 -1.89 1.26
CA SER A 156 -3.51 -2.09 0.95
C SER A 156 -2.94 -0.87 0.24
N ILE A 157 -3.53 -0.44 -0.86
CA ILE A 157 -2.99 0.64 -1.68
C ILE A 157 -3.01 2.01 -0.97
N ASN A 158 -4.06 2.30 -0.20
CA ASN A 158 -4.25 3.60 0.43
C ASN A 158 -3.12 3.98 1.42
N PRO A 159 -2.73 3.18 2.43
CA PRO A 159 -1.60 3.49 3.28
C PRO A 159 -0.25 3.44 2.54
N VAL A 160 -0.12 2.59 1.51
CA VAL A 160 1.08 2.51 0.67
C VAL A 160 1.34 3.84 -0.04
N ILE A 161 0.35 4.41 -0.73
CA ILE A 161 0.52 5.67 -1.45
C ILE A 161 0.83 6.84 -0.52
N GLN A 162 0.19 6.88 0.66
CA GLN A 162 0.47 7.92 1.66
C GLN A 162 1.91 7.85 2.16
N ALA A 163 2.41 6.64 2.44
CA ALA A 163 3.80 6.43 2.87
C ALA A 163 4.80 6.81 1.76
N ILE A 164 4.53 6.42 0.51
CA ILE A 164 5.37 6.73 -0.66
C ILE A 164 5.39 8.23 -0.94
N LEU A 165 4.26 8.91 -0.90
CA LEU A 165 4.17 10.37 -1.05
C LEU A 165 5.01 11.09 0.00
N CYS A 166 5.03 10.59 1.24
CA CYS A 166 5.87 11.14 2.31
C CYS A 166 7.37 10.82 2.14
N GLY A 167 7.79 10.07 1.10
CA GLY A 167 9.19 9.73 0.80
C GLY A 167 9.71 8.52 1.57
N ASN A 168 8.82 7.69 2.10
CA ASN A 168 9.18 6.40 2.68
C ASN A 168 9.23 5.30 1.61
N SER A 169 9.89 4.18 1.91
CA SER A 169 9.62 2.89 1.27
C SER A 169 8.61 2.11 2.09
N VAL A 170 8.02 1.09 1.47
CA VAL A 170 6.95 0.31 2.09
C VAL A 170 7.23 -1.18 1.93
N VAL A 171 6.93 -1.93 2.98
CA VAL A 171 6.83 -3.39 2.95
C VAL A 171 5.40 -3.74 3.31
N VAL A 172 4.71 -4.43 2.42
CA VAL A 172 3.30 -4.81 2.61
C VAL A 172 3.23 -6.27 3.05
N LYS A 173 2.44 -6.54 4.09
CA LYS A 173 1.99 -7.89 4.47
C LYS A 173 0.48 -7.94 4.25
N PRO A 174 0.00 -8.50 3.13
CA PRO A 174 -1.43 -8.71 2.90
C PRO A 174 -2.05 -9.63 3.96
N SER A 175 -3.37 -9.61 4.07
CA SER A 175 -4.07 -10.63 4.86
C SER A 175 -3.83 -12.03 4.28
N GLU A 176 -3.70 -13.02 5.12
CA GLU A 176 -3.66 -14.44 4.75
C GLU A 176 -4.97 -14.94 4.14
N VAL A 177 -6.04 -14.20 4.30
CA VAL A 177 -7.36 -14.48 3.73
C VAL A 177 -7.46 -14.01 2.28
N THR A 178 -6.80 -12.90 1.95
CA THR A 178 -6.88 -12.23 0.64
C THR A 178 -5.50 -11.74 0.17
N PRO A 179 -4.51 -12.64 0.07
CA PRO A 179 -3.14 -12.24 -0.27
C PRO A 179 -2.99 -11.73 -1.71
N MET A 180 -3.76 -12.27 -2.67
CA MET A 180 -3.69 -11.81 -4.06
C MET A 180 -4.15 -10.37 -4.20
N SER A 181 -5.35 -10.06 -3.69
CA SER A 181 -5.94 -8.71 -3.76
C SER A 181 -5.08 -7.67 -3.04
N GLY A 182 -4.44 -8.06 -1.93
CA GLY A 182 -3.59 -7.15 -1.16
C GLY A 182 -2.19 -6.97 -1.74
N ALA A 183 -1.79 -7.79 -2.74
CA ALA A 183 -0.49 -7.76 -3.41
C ALA A 183 -0.54 -7.14 -4.83
N LEU A 184 -1.75 -6.86 -5.36
CA LEU A 184 -1.95 -6.16 -6.63
C LEU A 184 -1.39 -4.74 -6.54
#